data_a94e40a448d1226560b194db6a7e5b20
#
_entry.id   a94e40a448d1226560b194db6a7e5b20
#
_cell.length_a   1.000
_cell.length_b   1.000
_cell.length_c   1.000
_cell.angle_alpha   90.00
_cell.angle_beta   90.00
_cell.angle_gamma   90.00
#
_symmetry.space_group_name_H-M   'P 1'
#
loop_
_entity.id
_entity.type
_entity.pdbx_description
1 polymer ?
#
loop_
_entity_poly.entity_id
_entity_poly.type
_entity_poly.pdbx_seq_one_letter_code
_entity_poly.pdbx_strand_id
1 'polypeptide(L)'
;DPAQVAAVGGIAATDIIHPPQIVSTGLPFCITLLKDRATLEKVALNVDALGTYAAALGHDSTDIMEPFWVCLEGATAQGDTFSRLLMAPPSPPEDPFTGSATGCMAAFLWAYDLIPARTFTAEQGHGLGRAGQAQVEVLGPKNAITGIKVSGRGARVMSGTVYL
;
A
#
# COMPACT_ATOMS: atom_id res chain seq x y z
N ASP A 1 -11.48 1.95 12.06
CA ASP A 1 -12.84 2.28 11.59
C ASP A 1 -12.80 2.67 10.10
N PRO A 2 -13.57 1.97 9.22
CA PRO A 2 -13.58 2.27 7.78
C PRO A 2 -14.01 3.70 7.44
N ALA A 3 -14.90 4.30 8.25
CA ALA A 3 -15.35 5.67 8.01
C ALA A 3 -14.24 6.71 8.23
N GLN A 4 -13.41 6.51 9.25
CA GLN A 4 -12.25 7.37 9.50
C GLN A 4 -11.21 7.24 8.39
N VAL A 5 -10.92 6.00 7.96
CA VAL A 5 -9.97 5.77 6.86
C VAL A 5 -10.50 6.35 5.55
N ALA A 6 -11.79 6.16 5.24
CA ALA A 6 -12.41 6.74 4.05
C ALA A 6 -12.31 8.27 4.02
N ALA A 7 -12.49 8.92 5.19
CA ALA A 7 -12.35 10.37 5.31
C ALA A 7 -10.92 10.85 4.97
N VAL A 8 -9.87 10.06 5.32
CA VAL A 8 -8.48 10.36 4.95
C VAL A 8 -8.29 10.38 3.44
N GLY A 9 -8.96 9.49 2.71
CA GLY A 9 -8.87 9.39 1.25
C GLY A 9 -9.89 10.24 0.48
N GLY A 10 -10.80 10.94 1.18
CA GLY A 10 -11.87 11.72 0.54
C GLY A 10 -12.85 10.86 -0.27
N ILE A 11 -13.08 9.60 0.15
CA ILE A 11 -13.95 8.63 -0.50
C ILE A 11 -15.10 8.20 0.41
N ALA A 12 -16.08 7.48 -0.12
CA ALA A 12 -17.16 6.93 0.70
C ALA A 12 -16.68 5.66 1.44
N ALA A 13 -17.15 5.45 2.67
CA ALA A 13 -16.82 4.24 3.44
C ALA A 13 -17.29 2.95 2.73
N THR A 14 -18.34 3.03 1.93
CA THR A 14 -18.86 1.93 1.09
C THR A 14 -17.95 1.55 -0.08
N ASP A 15 -16.95 2.36 -0.38
CA ASP A 15 -15.95 2.07 -1.41
C ASP A 15 -14.84 1.13 -0.88
N ILE A 16 -14.76 0.97 0.44
CA ILE A 16 -13.85 0.04 1.12
C ILE A 16 -14.55 -1.31 1.25
N ILE A 17 -14.04 -2.32 0.57
CA ILE A 17 -14.72 -3.63 0.44
C ILE A 17 -14.28 -4.69 1.45
N HIS A 18 -13.31 -4.35 2.29
CA HIS A 18 -12.86 -5.17 3.42
C HIS A 18 -12.44 -4.24 4.57
N PRO A 19 -12.69 -4.60 5.86
CA PRO A 19 -12.23 -3.78 6.97
C PRO A 19 -10.74 -3.45 6.88
N PRO A 20 -10.35 -2.16 6.90
CA PRO A 20 -8.94 -1.78 6.88
C PRO A 20 -8.20 -2.34 8.09
N GLN A 21 -6.95 -2.75 7.90
CA GLN A 21 -6.15 -3.34 8.96
C GLN A 21 -4.72 -2.82 8.93
N ILE A 22 -4.18 -2.53 10.11
CA ILE A 22 -2.76 -2.23 10.28
C ILE A 22 -1.99 -3.54 10.24
N VAL A 23 -1.09 -3.65 9.28
CA VAL A 23 -0.23 -4.81 9.04
C VAL A 23 1.22 -4.35 9.01
N SER A 24 2.12 -5.11 9.61
CA SER A 24 3.56 -4.83 9.60
C SER A 24 4.36 -6.04 9.10
N THR A 25 5.28 -5.78 8.18
CA THR A 25 6.37 -6.69 7.79
C THR A 25 7.74 -6.05 8.05
N GLY A 26 7.78 -5.12 9.03
CA GLY A 26 8.90 -4.28 9.41
C GLY A 26 8.44 -2.86 9.72
N LEU A 27 7.75 -2.21 8.78
CA LEU A 27 7.03 -0.94 8.98
C LEU A 27 5.53 -1.19 8.90
N PRO A 28 4.71 -0.57 9.78
CA PRO A 28 3.26 -0.73 9.77
C PRO A 28 2.60 0.17 8.73
N PHE A 29 1.57 -0.36 8.05
CA PHE A 29 0.70 0.37 7.13
C PHE A 29 -0.76 -0.05 7.33
N CYS A 30 -1.69 0.88 7.16
CA CYS A 30 -3.11 0.59 7.16
C CYS A 30 -3.56 0.12 5.77
N ILE A 31 -3.61 -1.19 5.55
CA ILE A 31 -4.01 -1.75 4.26
C ILE A 31 -5.50 -1.54 4.05
N THR A 32 -5.84 -0.82 2.98
CA THR A 32 -7.21 -0.40 2.66
C THR A 32 -7.58 -0.86 1.26
N LEU A 33 -8.44 -1.89 1.19
CA LEU A 33 -8.88 -2.48 -0.07
C LEU A 33 -10.12 -1.77 -0.61
N LEU A 34 -9.99 -1.22 -1.82
CA LEU A 34 -11.02 -0.49 -2.54
C LEU A 34 -11.69 -1.38 -3.59
N LYS A 35 -12.93 -1.06 -3.91
CA LYS A 35 -13.78 -1.83 -4.82
C LYS A 35 -13.26 -1.92 -6.26
N ASP A 36 -12.61 -0.85 -6.76
CA ASP A 36 -12.15 -0.77 -8.14
C ASP A 36 -11.04 0.27 -8.31
N ARG A 37 -10.38 0.23 -9.46
CA ARG A 37 -9.32 1.16 -9.85
C ARG A 37 -9.83 2.60 -10.00
N ALA A 38 -11.04 2.80 -10.52
CA ALA A 38 -11.58 4.14 -10.70
C ALA A 38 -11.79 4.87 -9.35
N THR A 39 -12.09 4.13 -8.29
CA THR A 39 -12.12 4.65 -6.92
C THR A 39 -10.72 4.96 -6.41
N LEU A 40 -9.76 4.05 -6.61
CA LEU A 40 -8.37 4.26 -6.20
C LEU A 40 -7.76 5.52 -6.84
N GLU A 41 -8.02 5.75 -8.12
CA GLU A 41 -7.53 6.93 -8.86
C GLU A 41 -8.10 8.25 -8.32
N LYS A 42 -9.29 8.23 -7.69
CA LYS A 42 -9.92 9.41 -7.08
C LYS A 42 -9.45 9.72 -5.67
N VAL A 43 -8.74 8.79 -5.01
CA VAL A 43 -8.26 9.01 -3.65
C VAL A 43 -7.38 10.27 -3.62
N ALA A 44 -7.73 11.20 -2.73
CA ALA A 44 -7.01 12.44 -2.48
C ALA A 44 -6.84 12.64 -0.98
N LEU A 45 -5.60 12.90 -0.55
CA LEU A 45 -5.29 13.02 0.88
C LEU A 45 -5.99 14.23 1.51
N ASN A 46 -6.78 13.96 2.55
CA ASN A 46 -7.29 14.96 3.47
C ASN A 46 -6.39 15.00 4.72
N VAL A 47 -5.56 16.02 4.83
CA VAL A 47 -4.56 16.15 5.91
C VAL A 47 -5.21 16.30 7.29
N ASP A 48 -6.33 17.02 7.40
CA ASP A 48 -7.04 17.20 8.67
C ASP A 48 -7.65 15.86 9.15
N ALA A 49 -8.23 15.10 8.22
CA ALA A 49 -8.75 13.78 8.51
C ALA A 49 -7.62 12.80 8.88
N LEU A 50 -6.45 12.89 8.24
CA LEU A 50 -5.27 12.12 8.59
C LEU A 50 -4.82 12.42 10.03
N GLY A 51 -4.80 13.68 10.43
CA GLY A 51 -4.50 14.08 11.82
C GLY A 51 -5.49 13.48 12.83
N THR A 52 -6.78 13.49 12.51
CA THR A 52 -7.83 12.88 13.35
C THR A 52 -7.67 11.36 13.44
N TYR A 53 -7.38 10.71 12.31
CA TYR A 53 -7.10 9.28 12.24
C TYR A 53 -5.85 8.90 13.07
N ALA A 54 -4.75 9.63 12.94
CA ALA A 54 -3.53 9.41 13.70
C ALA A 54 -3.76 9.52 15.22
N ALA A 55 -4.49 10.56 15.65
CA ALA A 55 -4.85 10.75 17.06
C ALA A 55 -5.70 9.60 17.59
N ALA A 56 -6.62 9.06 16.80
CA ALA A 56 -7.46 7.93 17.20
C ALA A 56 -6.68 6.61 17.36
N LEU A 57 -5.51 6.47 16.73
CA LEU A 57 -4.63 5.31 16.90
C LEU A 57 -3.86 5.34 18.21
N GLY A 58 -3.86 6.47 18.95
CA GLY A 58 -3.20 6.61 20.25
C GLY A 58 -1.68 6.50 20.19
N HIS A 59 -1.07 6.76 19.03
CA HIS A 59 0.37 6.68 18.83
C HIS A 59 1.03 8.05 18.95
N ASP A 60 1.98 8.17 19.90
CA ASP A 60 2.98 9.26 19.95
C ASP A 60 4.09 9.07 18.89
N SER A 61 3.93 8.11 17.97
CA SER A 61 4.98 7.76 17.02
C SER A 61 4.96 8.69 15.80
N THR A 62 6.15 8.96 15.27
CA THR A 62 6.34 9.65 13.98
C THR A 62 5.84 8.82 12.79
N ASP A 63 5.55 7.54 12.99
CA ASP A 63 4.96 6.64 11.99
C ASP A 63 3.43 6.69 12.10
N ILE A 64 2.80 7.41 11.21
CA ILE A 64 1.35 7.66 11.20
C ILE A 64 0.56 6.43 10.75
N MET A 65 1.21 5.37 10.26
CA MET A 65 0.55 4.18 9.67
C MET A 65 -0.44 4.57 8.57
N GLU A 66 0.05 5.36 7.61
CA GLU A 66 -0.76 5.90 6.52
C GLU A 66 -1.57 4.81 5.85
N PRO A 67 -2.79 5.11 5.39
CA PRO A 67 -3.55 4.21 4.55
C PRO A 67 -2.80 3.91 3.25
N PHE A 68 -2.53 2.62 3.02
CA PHE A 68 -2.06 2.10 1.75
C PHE A 68 -3.26 1.64 0.94
N TRP A 69 -3.59 2.41 -0.07
CA TRP A 69 -4.77 2.23 -0.89
C TRP A 69 -4.53 1.20 -1.98
N VAL A 70 -5.41 0.22 -2.11
CA VAL A 70 -5.21 -0.95 -2.99
C VAL A 70 -6.50 -1.28 -3.72
N CYS A 71 -6.41 -1.71 -4.98
CA CYS A 71 -7.46 -2.44 -5.68
C CYS A 71 -6.91 -3.72 -6.31
N LEU A 72 -7.80 -4.68 -6.61
CA LEU A 72 -7.46 -5.96 -7.24
C LEU A 72 -7.56 -5.90 -8.77
N GLU A 73 -7.16 -4.76 -9.32
CA GLU A 73 -7.05 -4.50 -10.74
C GLU A 73 -5.70 -3.85 -10.99
N GLY A 74 -4.90 -4.39 -11.91
CA GLY A 74 -3.64 -3.75 -12.29
C GLY A 74 -3.84 -2.41 -13.00
N ALA A 75 -2.84 -1.55 -12.96
CA ALA A 75 -2.76 -0.38 -13.82
C ALA A 75 -2.56 -0.78 -15.28
N THR A 76 -1.92 -1.95 -15.50
CA THR A 76 -1.71 -2.58 -16.81
C THR A 76 -2.29 -3.99 -16.84
N ALA A 77 -2.34 -4.60 -18.03
CA ALA A 77 -2.79 -5.98 -18.19
C ALA A 77 -1.86 -7.03 -17.53
N GLN A 78 -0.66 -6.63 -17.11
CA GLN A 78 0.30 -7.48 -16.41
C GLN A 78 0.19 -7.41 -14.89
N GLY A 79 -0.48 -6.39 -14.34
CA GLY A 79 -0.67 -6.19 -12.91
C GLY A 79 -1.89 -6.92 -12.38
N ASP A 80 -1.77 -7.51 -11.21
CA ASP A 80 -2.87 -8.13 -10.46
C ASP A 80 -3.45 -7.16 -9.42
N THR A 81 -2.61 -6.24 -8.92
CA THR A 81 -3.02 -5.19 -7.98
C THR A 81 -2.45 -3.84 -8.41
N PHE A 82 -3.19 -2.78 -8.10
CA PHE A 82 -2.68 -1.42 -8.20
C PHE A 82 -2.84 -0.71 -6.86
N SER A 83 -1.82 0.05 -6.46
CA SER A 83 -1.78 0.68 -5.15
C SER A 83 -1.27 2.11 -5.22
N ARG A 84 -1.58 2.89 -4.16
CA ARG A 84 -1.10 4.26 -3.96
C ARG A 84 -0.78 4.50 -2.49
N LEU A 85 0.30 5.22 -2.22
CA LEU A 85 0.62 5.76 -0.90
C LEU A 85 0.68 7.28 -0.99
N LEU A 86 -0.30 7.94 -0.38
CA LEU A 86 -0.35 9.39 -0.27
C LEU A 86 0.21 9.81 1.08
N MET A 87 1.05 10.85 1.08
CA MET A 87 1.79 11.30 2.26
C MET A 87 1.53 12.79 2.53
N ALA A 88 1.53 13.15 3.82
CA ALA A 88 1.42 14.54 4.24
C ALA A 88 2.76 15.28 4.14
N PRO A 89 2.75 16.61 3.96
CA PRO A 89 3.94 17.43 4.09
C PRO A 89 4.65 17.19 5.43
N PRO A 90 6.01 17.24 5.48
CA PRO A 90 6.95 17.67 4.44
C PRO A 90 7.34 16.59 3.42
N SER A 91 6.76 15.39 3.50
CA SER A 91 7.01 14.32 2.53
C SER A 91 6.50 14.69 1.14
N PRO A 92 7.03 14.08 0.06
CA PRO A 92 6.42 14.16 -1.26
C PRO A 92 4.95 13.73 -1.20
N PRO A 93 4.04 14.28 -2.02
CA PRO A 93 2.61 14.00 -1.90
C PRO A 93 2.22 12.56 -2.17
N GLU A 94 3.05 11.81 -2.90
CA GLU A 94 2.81 10.39 -3.20
C GLU A 94 4.14 9.67 -3.43
N ASP A 95 4.28 8.46 -2.85
CA ASP A 95 5.43 7.59 -3.10
C ASP A 95 5.23 6.79 -4.40
N PRO A 96 6.21 6.76 -5.31
CA PRO A 96 6.08 6.04 -6.57
C PRO A 96 6.07 4.50 -6.43
N PHE A 97 6.75 3.95 -5.42
CA PHE A 97 6.69 2.50 -5.13
C PHE A 97 7.12 2.17 -3.69
N THR A 98 6.19 1.69 -2.88
CA THR A 98 6.39 1.40 -1.45
C THR A 98 6.54 -0.10 -1.22
N GLY A 99 7.77 -0.60 -1.29
CA GLY A 99 8.05 -2.03 -1.16
C GLY A 99 7.62 -2.62 0.19
N SER A 100 7.81 -1.88 1.29
CA SER A 100 7.37 -2.30 2.64
C SER A 100 5.85 -2.44 2.74
N ALA A 101 5.08 -1.46 2.24
CA ALA A 101 3.63 -1.53 2.21
C ALA A 101 3.11 -2.63 1.27
N THR A 102 3.81 -2.87 0.14
CA THR A 102 3.52 -3.99 -0.77
C THR A 102 3.65 -5.33 -0.05
N GLY A 103 4.64 -5.48 0.84
CA GLY A 103 4.77 -6.66 1.70
C GLY A 103 3.60 -6.82 2.66
N CYS A 104 3.17 -5.74 3.33
CA CYS A 104 2.02 -5.73 4.23
C CYS A 104 0.72 -6.07 3.48
N MET A 105 0.51 -5.47 2.31
CA MET A 105 -0.61 -5.76 1.41
C MET A 105 -0.68 -7.24 1.05
N ALA A 106 0.45 -7.84 0.66
CA ALA A 106 0.52 -9.24 0.28
C ALA A 106 0.11 -10.17 1.44
N ALA A 107 0.62 -9.91 2.65
CA ALA A 107 0.24 -10.65 3.83
C ALA A 107 -1.26 -10.56 4.12
N PHE A 108 -1.81 -9.35 4.05
CA PHE A 108 -3.23 -9.08 4.24
C PHE A 108 -4.10 -9.81 3.21
N LEU A 109 -3.82 -9.60 1.92
CA LEU A 109 -4.62 -10.20 0.83
C LEU A 109 -4.61 -11.73 0.90
N TRP A 110 -3.47 -12.34 1.22
CA TRP A 110 -3.36 -13.79 1.35
C TRP A 110 -4.07 -14.33 2.59
N ALA A 111 -3.91 -13.68 3.76
CA ALA A 111 -4.52 -14.11 5.02
C ALA A 111 -6.05 -14.13 4.95
N TYR A 112 -6.65 -13.16 4.22
CA TYR A 112 -8.10 -13.02 4.09
C TYR A 112 -8.70 -13.65 2.83
N ASP A 113 -7.94 -14.46 2.09
CA ASP A 113 -8.41 -15.14 0.87
C ASP A 113 -8.90 -14.17 -0.23
N LEU A 114 -8.29 -13.01 -0.32
CA LEU A 114 -8.67 -11.94 -1.26
C LEU A 114 -7.96 -12.06 -2.61
N ILE A 115 -6.93 -12.92 -2.69
CA ILE A 115 -6.21 -13.24 -3.93
C ILE A 115 -6.17 -14.75 -4.15
N PRO A 116 -6.26 -15.23 -5.41
CA PRO A 116 -6.35 -16.65 -5.72
C PRO A 116 -5.02 -17.40 -5.60
N ALA A 117 -3.89 -16.69 -5.65
CA ALA A 117 -2.56 -17.27 -5.68
C ALA A 117 -1.60 -16.53 -4.73
N ARG A 118 -0.58 -17.26 -4.23
CA ARG A 118 0.48 -16.68 -3.38
C ARG A 118 1.47 -15.80 -4.14
N THR A 119 1.48 -15.90 -5.46
CA THR A 119 2.37 -15.11 -6.33
C THR A 119 1.51 -14.24 -7.23
N PHE A 120 1.83 -12.95 -7.26
CA PHE A 120 1.12 -11.97 -8.07
C PHE A 120 2.02 -10.78 -8.42
N THR A 121 1.58 -9.98 -9.38
CA THR A 121 2.27 -8.75 -9.81
C THR A 121 1.62 -7.53 -9.17
N ALA A 122 2.38 -6.81 -8.35
CA ALA A 122 1.95 -5.54 -7.76
C ALA A 122 2.42 -4.36 -8.59
N GLU A 123 1.56 -3.36 -8.78
CA GLU A 123 1.86 -2.13 -9.52
C GLU A 123 1.58 -0.89 -8.67
N GLN A 124 2.40 0.17 -8.86
CA GLN A 124 2.27 1.48 -8.21
C GLN A 124 2.92 2.58 -9.06
N GLY A 125 2.56 3.84 -8.85
CA GLY A 125 3.26 5.00 -9.42
C GLY A 125 2.91 5.34 -10.87
N HIS A 126 1.97 4.66 -11.49
CA HIS A 126 1.57 4.91 -12.89
C HIS A 126 1.01 6.32 -13.09
N GLY A 127 0.21 6.81 -12.14
CA GLY A 127 -0.32 8.18 -12.16
C GLY A 127 0.74 9.29 -12.01
N LEU A 128 1.93 8.93 -11.54
CA LEU A 128 3.06 9.85 -11.37
C LEU A 128 4.01 9.87 -12.58
N GLY A 129 3.73 9.10 -13.62
CA GLY A 129 4.70 8.86 -14.70
C GLY A 129 5.96 8.11 -14.25
N ARG A 130 5.91 7.44 -13.10
CA ARG A 130 6.98 6.65 -12.48
C ARG A 130 6.49 5.23 -12.20
N ALA A 131 5.96 4.59 -13.22
CA ALA A 131 5.41 3.25 -13.13
C ALA A 131 6.41 2.26 -12.52
N GLY A 132 6.00 1.63 -11.41
CA GLY A 132 6.72 0.58 -10.72
C GLY A 132 5.96 -0.74 -10.77
N GLN A 133 6.70 -1.84 -10.84
CA GLN A 133 6.15 -3.19 -10.84
C GLN A 133 7.04 -4.12 -10.02
N ALA A 134 6.43 -4.97 -9.21
CA ALA A 134 7.13 -6.01 -8.47
C ALA A 134 6.41 -7.36 -8.56
N GLN A 135 7.20 -8.43 -8.61
CA GLN A 135 6.70 -9.79 -8.36
C GLN A 135 6.68 -10.02 -6.85
N VAL A 136 5.53 -10.44 -6.36
CA VAL A 136 5.31 -10.71 -4.94
C VAL A 136 5.05 -12.18 -4.73
N GLU A 137 5.69 -12.78 -3.71
CA GLU A 137 5.47 -14.16 -3.29
C GLU A 137 5.23 -14.21 -1.78
N VAL A 138 4.09 -14.77 -1.37
CA VAL A 138 3.80 -15.03 0.05
C VAL A 138 4.28 -16.43 0.43
N LEU A 139 5.07 -16.53 1.50
CA LEU A 139 5.60 -17.79 2.02
C LEU A 139 4.73 -18.30 3.16
N GLY A 140 4.38 -19.57 3.11
CA GLY A 140 3.53 -20.23 4.11
C GLY A 140 2.03 -20.20 3.78
N PRO A 141 1.24 -20.95 4.55
CA PRO A 141 -0.21 -20.99 4.40
C PRO A 141 -0.87 -19.71 4.96
N LYS A 142 -2.16 -19.50 4.63
CA LYS A 142 -2.93 -18.29 5.01
C LYS A 142 -2.94 -18.02 6.52
N ASN A 143 -2.95 -19.06 7.34
CA ASN A 143 -2.99 -18.99 8.81
C ASN A 143 -1.60 -19.02 9.47
N ALA A 144 -0.53 -19.14 8.70
CA ALA A 144 0.85 -19.20 9.20
C ALA A 144 1.83 -18.65 8.15
N ILE A 145 1.68 -17.38 7.79
CA ILE A 145 2.58 -16.68 6.88
C ILE A 145 3.96 -16.57 7.54
N THR A 146 5.00 -17.05 6.86
CA THR A 146 6.38 -17.06 7.37
C THR A 146 7.27 -15.98 6.76
N GLY A 147 6.81 -15.34 5.69
CA GLY A 147 7.53 -14.25 5.05
C GLY A 147 6.90 -13.81 3.74
N ILE A 148 7.37 -12.67 3.25
CA ILE A 148 6.99 -12.11 1.96
C ILE A 148 8.26 -11.81 1.18
N LYS A 149 8.27 -12.17 -0.12
CA LYS A 149 9.28 -11.71 -1.07
C LYS A 149 8.67 -10.67 -1.98
N VAL A 150 9.31 -9.51 -2.07
CA VAL A 150 8.99 -8.45 -3.03
C VAL A 150 10.21 -8.28 -3.93
N SER A 151 10.06 -8.60 -5.21
CA SER A 151 11.15 -8.64 -6.19
C SER A 151 10.88 -7.65 -7.31
N GLY A 152 11.77 -6.68 -7.49
CA GLY A 152 11.71 -5.68 -8.54
C GLY A 152 12.95 -5.71 -9.45
N ARG A 153 12.92 -4.91 -10.52
CA ARG A 153 14.06 -4.66 -11.40
C ARG A 153 14.65 -3.30 -11.10
N GLY A 154 15.98 -3.21 -11.05
CA GLY A 154 16.71 -1.95 -10.92
C GLY A 154 17.70 -1.79 -12.07
N ALA A 155 18.00 -0.54 -12.42
CA ALA A 155 19.07 -0.20 -13.35
C ALA A 155 20.20 0.49 -12.58
N ARG A 156 21.45 0.11 -12.86
CA ARG A 156 22.60 0.82 -12.29
C ARG A 156 22.78 2.17 -13.02
N VAL A 157 22.60 3.24 -12.28
CA VAL A 157 22.70 4.61 -12.82
C VAL A 157 24.10 5.19 -12.57
N MET A 158 24.72 4.81 -11.42
CA MET A 158 26.01 5.36 -11.00
C MET A 158 26.77 4.37 -10.13
N SER A 159 28.10 4.45 -10.12
CA SER A 159 28.99 3.77 -9.17
C SER A 159 30.07 4.73 -8.70
N GLY A 160 30.51 4.60 -7.43
CA GLY A 160 31.55 5.43 -6.83
C GLY A 160 32.15 4.76 -5.61
N THR A 161 33.23 5.38 -5.07
CA THR A 161 33.92 4.94 -3.84
C THR A 161 33.61 5.94 -2.73
N VAL A 162 33.24 5.44 -1.56
CA VAL A 162 33.10 6.24 -0.34
C VAL A 162 34.31 5.92 0.57
N TYR A 163 34.97 6.97 1.04
CA TYR A 163 36.01 6.86 2.06
C TYR A 163 35.39 7.21 3.41
N LEU A 164 35.49 6.30 4.39
CA LEU A 164 34.99 6.46 5.76
C LEU A 164 36.13 6.80 6.71
#